data_fb9f9ee2348883f33b909d95d5cbad29
#
_entry.id   fb9f9ee2348883f33b909d95d5cbad29
#
_cell.length_a   1.000
_cell.length_b   1.000
_cell.length_c   1.000
_cell.angle_alpha   90.00
_cell.angle_beta   90.00
_cell.angle_gamma   90.00
#
_symmetry.space_group_name_H-M   'P 1'
#
loop_
_entity.id
_entity.type
_entity.pdbx_description
1 polymer ?
#
loop_
_entity_poly.entity_id
_entity_poly.type
_entity_poly.pdbx_seq_one_letter_code
_entity_poly.pdbx_strand_id
1 'polypeptide(L)'
;MKPILYLIPTPLGAPDTPCLLLHEQQAIVGLTDFVVEAEKTARAHLKHLGVTTPIRELNLQTLNEHTDLKTLPELLKPLQEGRSMGIVSEAGCPAVADPGANLVALAHKHGFEVRPLVGPSSLLLALMASGANGQNFAFKGYLPSEKNERIQRLKALEQRSRQQNETQLFIETPYRNDALLADAVENLHPETRLCVATDLTLPTQEIISQTIAQWRKRKEMPNLKKRPTIFVLHAA
;
A
#
# COMPACT_ATOMS: atom_id res chain seq x y z
N MET A 1 25.79 9.64 -16.24
CA MET A 1 24.31 9.79 -16.09
C MET A 1 24.05 10.35 -14.70
N LYS A 2 22.98 11.13 -14.51
CA LYS A 2 22.60 11.56 -13.15
C LYS A 2 22.13 10.36 -12.35
N PRO A 3 22.44 10.25 -11.06
CA PRO A 3 21.96 9.15 -10.22
C PRO A 3 20.45 9.23 -10.03
N ILE A 4 19.79 8.06 -9.93
CA ILE A 4 18.34 7.92 -9.89
C ILE A 4 17.95 7.20 -8.60
N LEU A 5 16.91 7.70 -7.93
CA LEU A 5 16.20 7.00 -6.88
C LEU A 5 15.04 6.22 -7.50
N TYR A 6 15.17 4.89 -7.57
CA TYR A 6 14.11 4.02 -8.06
C TYR A 6 13.15 3.65 -6.94
N LEU A 7 11.85 3.81 -7.18
CA LEU A 7 10.81 3.29 -6.28
C LEU A 7 10.37 1.92 -6.82
N ILE A 8 10.77 0.86 -6.13
CA ILE A 8 10.67 -0.52 -6.61
C ILE A 8 9.49 -1.21 -5.92
N PRO A 9 8.38 -1.45 -6.63
CA PRO A 9 7.23 -2.15 -6.07
C PRO A 9 7.55 -3.59 -5.69
N THR A 10 6.81 -4.11 -4.70
CA THR A 10 6.85 -5.49 -4.25
C THR A 10 5.50 -6.18 -4.47
N PRO A 11 5.46 -7.51 -4.55
CA PRO A 11 4.19 -8.25 -4.58
C PRO A 11 3.33 -7.96 -3.35
N LEU A 12 2.01 -8.07 -3.50
CA LEU A 12 1.06 -7.80 -2.40
C LEU A 12 0.90 -8.96 -1.40
N GLY A 13 1.49 -10.11 -1.64
CA GLY A 13 1.34 -11.23 -0.71
C GLY A 13 2.19 -12.45 -1.05
N ALA A 14 2.27 -12.84 -2.32
CA ALA A 14 3.12 -13.97 -2.75
C ALA A 14 4.50 -13.45 -3.17
N PRO A 15 5.56 -13.67 -2.39
CA PRO A 15 6.87 -13.06 -2.61
C PRO A 15 7.52 -13.46 -3.94
N ASP A 16 7.15 -14.61 -4.50
CA ASP A 16 7.68 -15.13 -5.75
C ASP A 16 6.89 -14.71 -6.99
N THR A 17 5.84 -13.88 -6.82
CA THR A 17 5.03 -13.40 -7.95
C THR A 17 5.77 -12.28 -8.68
N PRO A 18 6.02 -12.39 -9.99
CA PRO A 18 6.56 -11.28 -10.77
C PRO A 18 5.64 -10.06 -10.71
N CYS A 19 6.18 -8.90 -10.39
CA CYS A 19 5.39 -7.67 -10.26
C CYS A 19 5.94 -6.48 -11.03
N LEU A 20 7.13 -6.59 -11.64
CA LEU A 20 7.73 -5.57 -12.48
C LEU A 20 7.67 -5.94 -13.95
N LEU A 21 7.62 -4.93 -14.82
CA LEU A 21 7.82 -5.10 -16.25
C LEU A 21 9.29 -5.47 -16.52
N LEU A 22 9.53 -6.31 -17.53
CA LEU A 22 10.87 -6.83 -17.82
C LEU A 22 11.92 -5.73 -18.02
N HIS A 23 11.59 -4.65 -18.75
CA HIS A 23 12.52 -3.56 -19.00
C HIS A 23 12.81 -2.74 -17.73
N GLU A 24 11.88 -2.65 -16.79
CA GLU A 24 12.09 -1.99 -15.51
C GLU A 24 12.95 -2.84 -14.57
N GLN A 25 12.73 -4.15 -14.57
CA GLN A 25 13.59 -5.09 -13.87
C GLN A 25 15.04 -4.97 -14.37
N GLN A 26 15.26 -4.91 -15.69
CA GLN A 26 16.58 -4.71 -16.27
C GLN A 26 17.26 -3.40 -15.83
N ALA A 27 16.48 -2.35 -15.57
CA ALA A 27 17.04 -1.06 -15.13
C ALA A 27 17.58 -1.10 -13.69
N ILE A 28 17.15 -2.06 -12.86
CA ILE A 28 17.51 -2.11 -11.43
C ILE A 28 18.40 -3.28 -11.04
N VAL A 29 18.58 -4.30 -11.90
CA VAL A 29 19.37 -5.51 -11.55
C VAL A 29 20.83 -5.23 -11.21
N GLY A 30 21.38 -4.10 -11.69
CA GLY A 30 22.75 -3.66 -11.39
C GLY A 30 22.87 -2.75 -10.16
N LEU A 31 21.81 -2.46 -9.45
CA LEU A 31 21.88 -1.64 -8.24
C LEU A 31 22.53 -2.38 -7.09
N THR A 32 23.27 -1.64 -6.25
CA THR A 32 23.97 -2.16 -5.06
C THR A 32 23.43 -1.59 -3.77
N ASP A 33 22.78 -0.42 -3.84
CA ASP A 33 22.34 0.37 -2.69
C ASP A 33 20.81 0.41 -2.63
N PHE A 34 20.24 0.03 -1.48
CA PHE A 34 18.79 0.03 -1.30
C PHE A 34 18.40 0.55 0.08
N VAL A 35 17.31 1.29 0.13
CA VAL A 35 16.57 1.59 1.36
C VAL A 35 15.38 0.64 1.43
N VAL A 36 15.21 -0.03 2.55
CA VAL A 36 14.25 -1.12 2.74
C VAL A 36 13.51 -0.95 4.06
N GLU A 37 12.27 -1.42 4.12
CA GLU A 37 11.50 -1.40 5.36
C GLU A 37 11.96 -2.53 6.31
N ALA A 38 12.19 -3.74 5.76
CA ALA A 38 12.79 -4.87 6.48
C ALA A 38 13.78 -5.62 5.58
N GLU A 39 15.01 -5.86 6.09
CA GLU A 39 16.08 -6.48 5.30
C GLU A 39 15.76 -7.90 4.83
N LYS A 40 15.10 -8.69 5.67
CA LYS A 40 14.85 -10.12 5.38
C LYS A 40 13.97 -10.28 4.15
N THR A 41 12.86 -9.59 4.08
CA THR A 41 11.89 -9.61 2.98
C THR A 41 12.48 -8.97 1.74
N ALA A 42 13.16 -7.83 1.89
CA ALA A 42 13.85 -7.16 0.81
C ALA A 42 14.92 -8.04 0.14
N ARG A 43 15.76 -8.75 0.91
CA ARG A 43 16.76 -9.68 0.37
C ARG A 43 16.12 -10.80 -0.46
N ALA A 44 14.99 -11.34 -0.02
CA ALA A 44 14.26 -12.37 -0.76
C ALA A 44 13.71 -11.79 -2.08
N HIS A 45 13.09 -10.61 -2.04
CA HIS A 45 12.55 -9.94 -3.22
C HIS A 45 13.64 -9.56 -4.23
N LEU A 46 14.74 -8.93 -3.79
CA LEU A 46 15.87 -8.56 -4.66
C LEU A 46 16.54 -9.78 -5.31
N LYS A 47 16.63 -10.90 -4.59
CA LYS A 47 17.08 -12.17 -5.16
C LYS A 47 16.13 -12.65 -6.27
N HIS A 48 14.83 -12.57 -6.05
CA HIS A 48 13.82 -12.96 -7.03
C HIS A 48 13.85 -12.05 -8.27
N LEU A 49 14.11 -10.76 -8.10
CA LEU A 49 14.30 -9.80 -9.20
C LEU A 49 15.58 -10.03 -9.99
N GLY A 50 16.47 -10.89 -9.54
CA GLY A 50 17.71 -11.23 -10.25
C GLY A 50 18.79 -10.14 -10.17
N VAL A 51 18.85 -9.40 -9.04
CA VAL A 51 19.93 -8.44 -8.79
C VAL A 51 21.28 -9.17 -8.93
N THR A 52 22.19 -8.59 -9.72
CA THR A 52 23.45 -9.24 -10.13
C THR A 52 24.50 -9.28 -9.03
N THR A 53 24.48 -8.29 -8.13
CA THR A 53 25.36 -8.25 -6.95
C THR A 53 24.94 -9.34 -5.96
N PRO A 54 25.88 -10.12 -5.40
CA PRO A 54 25.54 -11.09 -4.36
C PRO A 54 24.76 -10.44 -3.21
N ILE A 55 23.66 -11.06 -2.81
CA ILE A 55 22.73 -10.47 -1.81
C ILE A 55 23.41 -10.06 -0.50
N ARG A 56 24.46 -10.79 -0.09
CA ARG A 56 25.26 -10.47 1.12
C ARG A 56 26.12 -9.20 0.97
N GLU A 57 26.37 -8.77 -0.25
CA GLU A 57 27.23 -7.62 -0.59
C GLU A 57 26.42 -6.36 -0.88
N LEU A 58 25.08 -6.47 -0.90
CA LEU A 58 24.20 -5.33 -1.06
C LEU A 58 24.25 -4.43 0.17
N ASN A 59 24.32 -3.11 -0.07
CA ASN A 59 24.17 -2.10 0.96
C ASN A 59 22.67 -1.87 1.22
N LEU A 60 22.13 -2.47 2.29
CA LEU A 60 20.76 -2.29 2.70
C LEU A 60 20.69 -1.37 3.91
N GLN A 61 19.96 -0.28 3.79
CA GLN A 61 19.71 0.67 4.87
C GLN A 61 18.22 0.63 5.24
N THR A 62 17.93 0.52 6.54
CA THR A 62 16.54 0.38 7.00
C THR A 62 15.87 1.74 7.17
N LEU A 63 14.65 1.88 6.62
CA LEU A 63 13.75 3.00 6.85
C LEU A 63 12.37 2.47 7.21
N ASN A 64 12.00 2.55 8.48
CA ASN A 64 10.73 2.12 9.02
C ASN A 64 10.12 3.19 9.96
N GLU A 65 8.99 2.88 10.59
CA GLU A 65 8.28 3.81 11.49
C GLU A 65 9.09 4.26 12.73
N HIS A 66 10.16 3.52 13.08
CA HIS A 66 11.04 3.84 14.22
C HIS A 66 12.27 4.64 13.80
N THR A 67 12.49 4.86 12.51
CA THR A 67 13.68 5.57 12.00
C THR A 67 13.58 7.07 12.32
N ASP A 68 14.62 7.63 12.96
CA ASP A 68 14.69 9.07 13.19
C ASP A 68 14.79 9.81 11.84
N LEU A 69 13.86 10.72 11.58
CA LEU A 69 13.83 11.53 10.36
C LEU A 69 15.10 12.37 10.15
N LYS A 70 15.87 12.64 11.20
CA LYS A 70 17.17 13.34 11.11
C LYS A 70 18.24 12.53 10.39
N THR A 71 18.09 11.21 10.31
CA THR A 71 19.06 10.32 9.62
C THR A 71 18.76 10.17 8.12
N LEU A 72 17.63 10.68 7.63
CA LEU A 72 17.25 10.58 6.21
C LEU A 72 18.32 11.10 5.23
N PRO A 73 19.06 12.21 5.51
CA PRO A 73 20.12 12.67 4.61
C PRO A 73 21.23 11.63 4.39
N GLU A 74 21.52 10.79 5.41
CA GLU A 74 22.54 9.74 5.30
C GLU A 74 22.10 8.62 4.35
N LEU A 75 20.79 8.34 4.28
CA LEU A 75 20.22 7.36 3.36
C LEU A 75 20.39 7.77 1.89
N LEU A 76 20.53 9.06 1.59
CA LEU A 76 20.77 9.57 0.22
C LEU A 76 22.25 9.63 -0.16
N LYS A 77 23.17 9.22 0.70
CA LYS A 77 24.61 9.25 0.42
C LYS A 77 24.99 8.57 -0.91
N PRO A 78 24.44 7.40 -1.30
CA PRO A 78 24.74 6.82 -2.60
C PRO A 78 24.44 7.77 -3.77
N LEU A 79 23.30 8.48 -3.75
CA LEU A 79 22.96 9.46 -4.79
C LEU A 79 23.93 10.64 -4.81
N GLN A 80 24.36 11.12 -3.65
CA GLN A 80 25.35 12.22 -3.54
C GLN A 80 26.72 11.80 -4.10
N GLU A 81 27.06 10.52 -4.01
CA GLU A 81 28.26 9.90 -4.57
C GLU A 81 28.12 9.50 -6.06
N GLY A 82 27.01 9.84 -6.69
CA GLY A 82 26.77 9.56 -8.10
C GLY A 82 26.27 8.15 -8.42
N ARG A 83 25.87 7.36 -7.41
CA ARG A 83 25.31 6.01 -7.58
C ARG A 83 23.78 6.03 -7.47
N SER A 84 23.12 5.37 -8.40
CA SER A 84 21.68 5.12 -8.32
C SER A 84 21.36 4.12 -7.22
N MET A 85 20.16 4.23 -6.64
CA MET A 85 19.69 3.37 -5.54
C MET A 85 18.21 3.07 -5.66
N GLY A 86 17.74 2.08 -4.90
CA GLY A 86 16.33 1.70 -4.84
C GLY A 86 15.69 1.90 -3.47
N ILE A 87 14.38 2.19 -3.44
CA ILE A 87 13.52 2.02 -2.25
C ILE A 87 12.64 0.81 -2.50
N VAL A 88 12.56 -0.08 -1.51
CA VAL A 88 11.74 -1.30 -1.53
C VAL A 88 10.87 -1.33 -0.28
N SER A 89 9.55 -1.39 -0.45
CA SER A 89 8.58 -1.53 0.65
C SER A 89 8.29 -3.00 0.98
N GLU A 90 7.55 -3.26 2.05
CA GLU A 90 7.12 -4.62 2.41
C GLU A 90 6.08 -5.19 1.43
N ALA A 91 5.15 -4.35 0.95
CA ALA A 91 4.11 -4.77 0.01
C ALA A 91 3.61 -3.60 -0.85
N GLY A 92 3.50 -3.82 -2.16
CA GLY A 92 2.96 -2.84 -3.10
C GLY A 92 3.93 -1.72 -3.46
N CYS A 93 3.41 -0.50 -3.58
CA CYS A 93 4.16 0.66 -4.06
C CYS A 93 4.89 1.38 -2.92
N PRO A 94 6.21 1.57 -3.00
CA PRO A 94 6.96 2.37 -2.03
C PRO A 94 6.43 3.81 -1.94
N ALA A 95 6.60 4.44 -0.79
CA ALA A 95 6.14 5.80 -0.47
C ALA A 95 4.60 5.97 -0.46
N VAL A 96 3.84 4.87 -0.51
CA VAL A 96 2.37 4.87 -0.35
C VAL A 96 2.02 4.15 0.94
N ALA A 97 1.57 4.88 1.94
CA ALA A 97 1.30 4.38 3.30
C ALA A 97 2.54 3.79 4.01
N ASP A 98 3.73 4.24 3.65
CA ASP A 98 5.01 3.86 4.23
C ASP A 98 5.92 5.09 4.46
N PRO A 99 7.01 4.97 5.24
CA PRO A 99 7.90 6.10 5.56
C PRO A 99 8.74 6.59 4.37
N GLY A 100 8.78 5.88 3.26
CA GLY A 100 9.56 6.24 2.07
C GLY A 100 9.21 7.60 1.47
N ALA A 101 7.98 8.10 1.69
CA ALA A 101 7.54 9.42 1.20
C ALA A 101 8.46 10.56 1.66
N ASN A 102 8.97 10.51 2.90
CA ASN A 102 9.88 11.53 3.41
C ASN A 102 11.25 11.50 2.69
N LEU A 103 11.74 10.31 2.37
CA LEU A 103 12.99 10.16 1.62
C LEU A 103 12.84 10.65 0.16
N VAL A 104 11.70 10.36 -0.47
CA VAL A 104 11.35 10.88 -1.80
C VAL A 104 11.31 12.40 -1.81
N ALA A 105 10.65 13.02 -0.82
CA ALA A 105 10.59 14.47 -0.70
C ALA A 105 12.01 15.09 -0.55
N LEU A 106 12.87 14.43 0.24
CA LEU A 106 14.23 14.86 0.44
C LEU A 106 15.07 14.71 -0.83
N ALA A 107 14.90 13.62 -1.59
CA ALA A 107 15.56 13.42 -2.87
C ALA A 107 15.21 14.54 -3.88
N HIS A 108 13.94 14.89 -4.00
CA HIS A 108 13.49 16.03 -4.82
C HIS A 108 14.10 17.35 -4.35
N LYS A 109 14.15 17.60 -3.04
CA LYS A 109 14.78 18.81 -2.47
C LYS A 109 16.25 18.95 -2.85
N HIS A 110 16.96 17.83 -3.00
CA HIS A 110 18.37 17.81 -3.44
C HIS A 110 18.53 17.74 -4.96
N GLY A 111 17.45 17.78 -5.74
CA GLY A 111 17.49 17.78 -7.20
C GLY A 111 17.83 16.43 -7.84
N PHE A 112 17.68 15.32 -7.09
CA PHE A 112 17.83 13.98 -7.63
C PHE A 112 16.62 13.57 -8.47
N GLU A 113 16.88 12.76 -9.49
CA GLU A 113 15.80 12.13 -10.26
C GLU A 113 15.15 11.02 -9.42
N VAL A 114 13.81 11.05 -9.36
CA VAL A 114 13.02 10.00 -8.73
C VAL A 114 12.24 9.27 -9.81
N ARG A 115 12.37 7.95 -9.88
CA ARG A 115 11.72 7.12 -10.90
C ARG A 115 10.86 6.02 -10.26
N PRO A 116 9.54 6.19 -10.22
CA PRO A 116 8.64 5.12 -9.81
C PRO A 116 8.59 4.05 -10.91
N LEU A 117 8.61 2.79 -10.51
CA LEU A 117 8.40 1.66 -11.41
C LEU A 117 6.95 1.19 -11.34
N VAL A 118 6.45 0.62 -12.44
CA VAL A 118 5.09 0.09 -12.49
C VAL A 118 4.97 -1.17 -11.63
N GLY A 119 3.97 -1.22 -10.77
CA GLY A 119 3.75 -2.37 -9.90
C GLY A 119 2.38 -2.40 -9.25
N PRO A 120 2.07 -3.44 -8.47
CA PRO A 120 0.75 -3.62 -7.89
C PRO A 120 0.47 -2.60 -6.78
N SER A 121 -0.74 -2.06 -6.78
CA SER A 121 -1.29 -1.24 -5.70
C SER A 121 -2.60 -1.84 -5.22
N SER A 122 -2.65 -2.27 -3.96
CA SER A 122 -3.88 -2.81 -3.36
C SER A 122 -5.02 -1.81 -3.38
N LEU A 123 -4.71 -0.51 -3.23
CA LEU A 123 -5.70 0.57 -3.25
C LEU A 123 -6.37 0.68 -4.62
N LEU A 124 -5.57 0.72 -5.70
CA LEU A 124 -6.11 0.82 -7.06
C LEU A 124 -6.83 -0.46 -7.49
N LEU A 125 -6.31 -1.63 -7.15
CA LEU A 125 -6.96 -2.90 -7.44
C LEU A 125 -8.32 -3.03 -6.74
N ALA A 126 -8.40 -2.64 -5.47
CA ALA A 126 -9.66 -2.59 -4.73
C ALA A 126 -10.65 -1.59 -5.34
N LEU A 127 -10.20 -0.39 -5.69
CA LEU A 127 -11.02 0.63 -6.32
C LEU A 127 -11.57 0.14 -7.67
N MET A 128 -10.71 -0.40 -8.55
CA MET A 128 -11.11 -0.96 -9.85
C MET A 128 -12.20 -2.02 -9.71
N ALA A 129 -12.10 -2.88 -8.70
CA ALA A 129 -13.02 -3.99 -8.48
C ALA A 129 -14.27 -3.61 -7.68
N SER A 130 -14.32 -2.44 -7.07
CA SER A 130 -15.40 -2.02 -6.16
C SER A 130 -16.69 -1.62 -6.85
N GLY A 131 -16.63 -1.11 -8.09
CA GLY A 131 -17.74 -0.46 -8.76
C GLY A 131 -18.11 0.92 -8.19
N ALA A 132 -17.22 1.52 -7.39
CA ALA A 132 -17.36 2.87 -6.86
C ALA A 132 -16.81 3.93 -7.83
N ASN A 133 -16.99 5.23 -7.51
CA ASN A 133 -16.46 6.32 -8.33
C ASN A 133 -14.93 6.32 -8.34
N GLY A 134 -14.33 6.03 -9.50
CA GLY A 134 -12.88 6.03 -9.71
C GLY A 134 -12.28 7.37 -10.12
N GLN A 135 -13.11 8.41 -10.37
CA GLN A 135 -12.60 9.74 -10.75
C GLN A 135 -12.36 10.65 -9.54
N ASN A 136 -13.07 10.41 -8.45
CA ASN A 136 -12.92 11.17 -7.21
C ASN A 136 -12.85 10.19 -6.04
N PHE A 137 -11.66 9.99 -5.49
CA PHE A 137 -11.42 9.06 -4.39
C PHE A 137 -10.31 9.55 -3.46
N ALA A 138 -10.35 9.10 -2.23
CA ALA A 138 -9.33 9.43 -1.25
C ALA A 138 -9.01 8.23 -0.36
N PHE A 139 -7.71 7.99 -0.15
CA PHE A 139 -7.21 7.04 0.83
C PHE A 139 -7.12 7.70 2.21
N LYS A 140 -7.63 7.03 3.23
CA LYS A 140 -7.75 7.55 4.60
C LYS A 140 -6.83 6.84 5.60
N GLY A 141 -6.04 5.87 5.14
CA GLY A 141 -5.19 5.08 6.03
C GLY A 141 -5.99 4.22 7.00
N TYR A 142 -5.48 4.09 8.22
CA TYR A 142 -6.13 3.38 9.31
C TYR A 142 -7.22 4.22 9.95
N LEU A 143 -8.32 3.57 10.34
CA LEU A 143 -9.36 4.18 11.17
C LEU A 143 -9.03 4.02 12.67
N PRO A 144 -9.65 4.83 13.56
CA PRO A 144 -9.43 4.72 14.99
C PRO A 144 -9.63 3.30 15.53
N SER A 145 -8.77 2.87 16.44
CA SER A 145 -8.85 1.54 17.06
C SER A 145 -10.00 1.46 18.09
N GLU A 146 -10.34 2.57 18.74
CA GLU A 146 -11.47 2.65 19.67
C GLU A 146 -12.79 2.59 18.89
N LYS A 147 -13.74 1.78 19.38
CA LYS A 147 -15.00 1.47 18.68
C LYS A 147 -15.84 2.71 18.38
N ASN A 148 -16.09 3.56 19.37
CA ASN A 148 -16.97 4.73 19.19
C ASN A 148 -16.34 5.74 18.25
N GLU A 149 -15.04 6.01 18.35
CA GLU A 149 -14.31 6.90 17.45
C GLU A 149 -14.32 6.34 16.02
N ARG A 150 -14.14 5.02 15.85
CA ARG A 150 -14.20 4.33 14.56
C ARG A 150 -15.58 4.46 13.92
N ILE A 151 -16.66 4.27 14.67
CA ILE A 151 -18.04 4.45 14.19
C ILE A 151 -18.28 5.92 13.77
N GLN A 152 -17.87 6.88 14.59
CA GLN A 152 -17.97 8.29 14.23
C GLN A 152 -17.19 8.59 12.95
N ARG A 153 -15.97 8.05 12.80
CA ARG A 153 -15.16 8.23 11.61
C ARG A 153 -15.81 7.60 10.37
N LEU A 154 -16.38 6.40 10.47
CA LEU A 154 -17.12 5.75 9.39
C LEU A 154 -18.29 6.61 8.90
N LYS A 155 -19.11 7.15 9.83
CA LYS A 155 -20.22 8.06 9.51
C LYS A 155 -19.75 9.35 8.84
N ALA A 156 -18.65 9.93 9.31
CA ALA A 156 -18.06 11.12 8.70
C ALA A 156 -17.56 10.85 7.27
N LEU A 157 -16.96 9.68 7.03
CA LEU A 157 -16.52 9.26 5.69
C LEU A 157 -17.72 9.02 4.75
N GLU A 158 -18.79 8.41 5.25
CA GLU A 158 -20.03 8.24 4.49
C GLU A 158 -20.66 9.59 4.12
N GLN A 159 -20.76 10.51 5.06
CA GLN A 159 -21.26 11.84 4.80
C GLN A 159 -20.43 12.59 3.76
N ARG A 160 -19.09 12.53 3.88
CA ARG A 160 -18.17 13.11 2.90
C ARG A 160 -18.34 12.48 1.53
N SER A 161 -18.45 11.14 1.47
CA SER A 161 -18.68 10.42 0.23
C SER A 161 -19.92 10.91 -0.49
N ARG A 162 -21.03 11.06 0.23
CA ARG A 162 -22.30 11.56 -0.32
C ARG A 162 -22.22 13.02 -0.78
N GLN A 163 -21.61 13.89 0.04
CA GLN A 163 -21.53 15.32 -0.26
C GLN A 163 -20.63 15.65 -1.44
N GLN A 164 -19.54 14.90 -1.60
CA GLN A 164 -18.48 15.18 -2.57
C GLN A 164 -18.47 14.19 -3.75
N ASN A 165 -19.37 13.20 -3.75
CA ASN A 165 -19.29 12.04 -4.66
C ASN A 165 -17.88 11.42 -4.68
N GLU A 166 -17.25 11.33 -3.48
CA GLU A 166 -15.88 10.88 -3.29
C GLU A 166 -15.85 9.47 -2.69
N THR A 167 -15.22 8.54 -3.37
CA THR A 167 -14.97 7.18 -2.84
C THR A 167 -13.93 7.23 -1.72
N GLN A 168 -14.23 6.60 -0.59
CA GLN A 168 -13.35 6.53 0.56
C GLN A 168 -12.69 5.15 0.63
N LEU A 169 -11.35 5.10 0.53
CA LEU A 169 -10.57 3.89 0.74
C LEU A 169 -9.91 3.94 2.12
N PHE A 170 -9.95 2.84 2.85
CA PHE A 170 -9.28 2.72 4.15
C PHE A 170 -8.85 1.29 4.42
N ILE A 171 -7.96 1.13 5.38
CA ILE A 171 -7.39 -0.15 5.79
C ILE A 171 -7.53 -0.34 7.29
N GLU A 172 -7.36 -1.57 7.72
CA GLU A 172 -7.23 -1.93 9.12
C GLU A 172 -6.15 -3.01 9.28
N THR A 173 -5.68 -3.19 10.49
CA THR A 173 -4.80 -4.33 10.78
C THR A 173 -5.58 -5.64 10.60
N PRO A 174 -4.92 -6.71 10.13
CA PRO A 174 -5.60 -7.98 9.84
C PRO A 174 -6.34 -8.61 11.02
N TYR A 175 -6.04 -8.18 12.24
CA TYR A 175 -6.70 -8.67 13.46
C TYR A 175 -8.00 -7.93 13.80
N ARG A 176 -8.22 -6.74 13.23
CA ARG A 176 -9.38 -5.88 13.50
C ARG A 176 -10.34 -5.75 12.31
N ASN A 177 -10.03 -6.36 11.16
CA ASN A 177 -10.87 -6.30 9.97
C ASN A 177 -12.31 -6.73 10.21
N ASP A 178 -12.53 -7.84 10.95
CA ASP A 178 -13.87 -8.34 11.24
C ASP A 178 -14.67 -7.33 12.08
N ALA A 179 -14.04 -6.71 13.08
CA ALA A 179 -14.69 -5.68 13.91
C ALA A 179 -15.03 -4.42 13.10
N LEU A 180 -14.14 -3.98 12.21
CA LEU A 180 -14.39 -2.84 11.32
C LEU A 180 -15.56 -3.12 10.37
N LEU A 181 -15.60 -4.32 9.76
CA LEU A 181 -16.71 -4.72 8.91
C LEU A 181 -18.03 -4.73 9.67
N ALA A 182 -18.07 -5.30 10.88
CA ALA A 182 -19.25 -5.35 11.73
C ALA A 182 -19.76 -3.94 12.06
N ASP A 183 -18.87 -3.04 12.49
CA ASP A 183 -19.23 -1.67 12.83
C ASP A 183 -19.76 -0.90 11.60
N ALA A 184 -19.17 -1.11 10.41
CA ALA A 184 -19.65 -0.49 9.18
C ALA A 184 -21.05 -0.99 8.80
N VAL A 185 -21.27 -2.30 8.82
CA VAL A 185 -22.56 -2.93 8.49
C VAL A 185 -23.66 -2.50 9.45
N GLU A 186 -23.36 -2.39 10.75
CA GLU A 186 -24.32 -1.98 11.78
C GLU A 186 -24.72 -0.52 11.65
N ASN A 187 -23.75 0.38 11.34
CA ASN A 187 -23.91 1.82 11.56
C ASN A 187 -24.08 2.68 10.30
N LEU A 188 -23.73 2.17 9.11
CA LEU A 188 -23.82 2.95 7.87
C LEU A 188 -25.22 2.86 7.24
N HIS A 189 -25.54 3.83 6.36
CA HIS A 189 -26.82 3.92 5.68
C HIS A 189 -27.06 2.69 4.76
N PRO A 190 -28.30 2.15 4.69
CA PRO A 190 -28.60 0.94 3.92
C PRO A 190 -28.17 0.98 2.44
N GLU A 191 -28.25 2.14 1.79
CA GLU A 191 -27.94 2.32 0.37
C GLU A 191 -26.44 2.57 0.13
N THR A 192 -25.66 2.83 1.17
CA THR A 192 -24.20 2.99 1.03
C THR A 192 -23.58 1.69 0.55
N ARG A 193 -22.75 1.76 -0.49
CA ARG A 193 -21.96 0.64 -1.00
C ARG A 193 -20.70 0.48 -0.18
N LEU A 194 -20.44 -0.74 0.26
CA LEU A 194 -19.20 -1.14 0.88
C LEU A 194 -18.60 -2.31 0.11
N CYS A 195 -17.41 -2.13 -0.42
CA CYS A 195 -16.61 -3.19 -0.99
C CYS A 195 -15.53 -3.61 0.01
N VAL A 196 -15.37 -4.90 0.18
CA VAL A 196 -14.32 -5.55 0.98
C VAL A 196 -13.48 -6.37 0.02
N ALA A 197 -12.24 -5.97 -0.20
CA ALA A 197 -11.30 -6.60 -1.11
C ALA A 197 -10.14 -7.22 -0.29
N THR A 198 -10.10 -8.53 -0.25
CA THR A 198 -9.24 -9.32 0.63
C THR A 198 -8.27 -10.16 -0.19
N ASP A 199 -7.02 -10.30 0.29
CA ASP A 199 -5.96 -11.12 -0.33
C ASP A 199 -5.77 -10.82 -1.83
N LEU A 200 -5.81 -9.57 -2.20
CA LEU A 200 -5.65 -9.14 -3.60
C LEU A 200 -4.38 -9.75 -4.21
N THR A 201 -4.50 -10.26 -5.41
CA THR A 201 -3.48 -10.97 -6.19
C THR A 201 -3.14 -12.39 -5.72
N LEU A 202 -3.68 -12.85 -4.60
CA LEU A 202 -3.48 -14.22 -4.12
C LEU A 202 -4.55 -15.19 -4.64
N PRO A 203 -4.28 -16.50 -4.67
CA PRO A 203 -5.31 -17.50 -5.01
C PRO A 203 -6.53 -17.48 -4.07
N THR A 204 -6.37 -16.96 -2.88
CA THR A 204 -7.43 -16.77 -1.86
C THR A 204 -8.15 -15.43 -1.99
N GLN A 205 -7.88 -14.67 -3.06
CA GLN A 205 -8.54 -13.37 -3.29
C GLN A 205 -10.05 -13.48 -3.22
N GLU A 206 -10.65 -12.58 -2.46
CA GLU A 206 -12.11 -12.45 -2.36
C GLU A 206 -12.48 -10.97 -2.40
N ILE A 207 -13.41 -10.61 -3.31
CA ILE A 207 -13.90 -9.24 -3.44
C ILE A 207 -15.41 -9.26 -3.37
N ILE A 208 -15.97 -8.59 -2.37
CA ILE A 208 -17.41 -8.50 -2.15
C ILE A 208 -17.80 -7.02 -2.13
N SER A 209 -18.57 -6.59 -3.15
CA SER A 209 -19.06 -5.21 -3.26
C SER A 209 -20.59 -5.21 -3.23
N GLN A 210 -21.17 -4.73 -2.14
CA GLN A 210 -22.62 -4.76 -1.87
C GLN A 210 -23.06 -3.49 -1.15
N THR A 211 -24.36 -3.19 -1.17
CA THR A 211 -24.95 -2.18 -0.28
C THR A 211 -24.97 -2.68 1.15
N ILE A 212 -24.99 -1.76 2.11
CA ILE A 212 -25.12 -2.11 3.54
C ILE A 212 -26.38 -2.92 3.80
N ALA A 213 -27.48 -2.62 3.11
CA ALA A 213 -28.72 -3.44 3.19
C ALA A 213 -28.50 -4.89 2.76
N GLN A 214 -27.68 -5.12 1.73
CA GLN A 214 -27.32 -6.46 1.28
C GLN A 214 -26.34 -7.14 2.24
N TRP A 215 -25.36 -6.41 2.79
CA TRP A 215 -24.46 -6.92 3.83
C TRP A 215 -25.24 -7.42 5.06
N ARG A 216 -26.25 -6.67 5.52
CA ARG A 216 -27.11 -7.07 6.65
C ARG A 216 -27.92 -8.35 6.40
N LYS A 217 -28.20 -8.68 5.14
CA LYS A 217 -28.97 -9.90 4.75
C LYS A 217 -28.09 -11.12 4.51
N ARG A 218 -26.75 -10.97 4.56
CA ARG A 218 -25.85 -12.12 4.36
C ARG A 218 -26.00 -13.13 5.48
N LYS A 219 -26.10 -14.40 5.11
CA LYS A 219 -26.12 -15.51 6.06
C LYS A 219 -24.75 -15.76 6.68
N GLU A 220 -23.69 -15.55 5.88
CA GLU A 220 -22.30 -15.77 6.30
C GLU A 220 -21.45 -14.54 5.95
N MET A 221 -20.73 -14.03 6.91
CA MET A 221 -19.77 -12.97 6.70
C MET A 221 -18.42 -13.55 6.25
N PRO A 222 -17.65 -12.85 5.40
CA PRO A 222 -16.31 -13.30 5.02
C PRO A 222 -15.42 -13.40 6.25
N ASN A 223 -14.54 -14.38 6.28
CA ASN A 223 -13.49 -14.46 7.29
C ASN A 223 -12.34 -13.56 6.89
N LEU A 224 -12.14 -12.45 7.60
CA LEU A 224 -11.09 -11.46 7.34
C LEU A 224 -9.89 -11.58 8.29
N LYS A 225 -9.94 -12.52 9.24
CA LYS A 225 -8.91 -12.69 10.27
C LYS A 225 -7.57 -13.05 9.65
N LYS A 226 -6.54 -12.24 9.95
CA LYS A 226 -5.17 -12.37 9.45
C LYS A 226 -5.03 -12.23 7.92
N ARG A 227 -6.01 -11.64 7.26
CA ARG A 227 -6.00 -11.44 5.80
C ARG A 227 -5.86 -9.96 5.48
N PRO A 228 -4.90 -9.55 4.64
CA PRO A 228 -4.81 -8.16 4.15
C PRO A 228 -6.10 -7.76 3.44
N THR A 229 -6.69 -6.64 3.84
CA THR A 229 -8.00 -6.22 3.35
C THR A 229 -8.03 -4.72 3.10
N ILE A 230 -8.59 -4.32 1.97
CA ILE A 230 -8.94 -2.94 1.63
C ILE A 230 -10.46 -2.79 1.69
N PHE A 231 -10.90 -1.74 2.35
CA PHE A 231 -12.30 -1.33 2.40
C PHE A 231 -12.51 -0.14 1.46
N VAL A 232 -13.56 -0.20 0.64
CA VAL A 232 -13.94 0.87 -0.29
C VAL A 232 -15.39 1.23 -0.03
N LEU A 233 -15.63 2.45 0.44
CA LEU A 233 -16.95 2.98 0.77
C LEU A 233 -17.35 4.04 -0.26
N HIS A 234 -18.58 3.94 -0.77
CA HIS A 234 -19.17 4.94 -1.66
C HIS A 234 -20.65 5.12 -1.32
N ALA A 235 -21.01 6.35 -0.94
CA ALA A 235 -22.39 6.77 -0.71
C ALA A 235 -22.79 7.74 -1.82
N ALA A 236 -23.80 7.36 -2.60
CA ALA A 236 -24.43 8.21 -3.61
C ALA A 236 -25.52 9.10 -3.00
#